data_9409133b8942fe3a6fbf883e4c647183
#
_entry.id   9409133b8942fe3a6fbf883e4c647183
#
_cell.length_a   1.000
_cell.length_b   1.000
_cell.length_c   1.000
_cell.angle_alpha   90.00
_cell.angle_beta   90.00
_cell.angle_gamma   90.00
#
_symmetry.space_group_name_H-M   'P 1'
#
loop_
_entity.id
_entity.type
_entity.pdbx_description
1 polymer ?
#
loop_
_entity_poly.entity_id
_entity_poly.type
_entity_poly.pdbx_seq_one_letter_code
_entity_poly.pdbx_strand_id
1 'polypeptide(L)'
;MKKSKSPKTFFISICLINFLFISFLQSQNIIDAFLIGNNTTTLRGTQEDGLRTPRDLDFHKDADRENELWVINESNMGGLGGSTVTYYNAGQDSQWAEYRKDSWSGHFMHTASAIAISENSTFANTLDCQDANNNASGFFSGLTLWDSDTSIYARVHQNDGMLGSHIDMIHQSPFSEGIASAGGNVYWLFDGYHNAICKYDFGVPHETGGDDHSDGSVWIHSDVVVDRVPGLSSHMEIDTVSGWLYIADTGNERILRMDPNSGQFAQNLNPYGEPLALYWRMSGTDWNIVADTDLTYPTGLDIYDNRLLVSDFANGDIIIYDITQDPVVELGRIETGLSNEIMGLKVSPEGAIWFVCTNANELYQITITPILMGDLNGDGINNLMDVLLCMQFVMGISELEEDELNRADVNYDGAIDIFDVLLIVDLVLD
;
A
#
# COMPACT_ATOMS: atom_id res chain seq x y z
N MET A 1 -74.76 -19.08 -7.51
CA MET A 1 -73.49 -19.22 -8.22
C MET A 1 -72.44 -18.44 -7.45
N LYS A 2 -71.58 -19.08 -6.67
CA LYS A 2 -70.43 -18.50 -5.92
C LYS A 2 -69.22 -18.53 -6.85
N LYS A 3 -68.69 -17.35 -7.15
CA LYS A 3 -67.38 -17.25 -7.87
C LYS A 3 -66.23 -17.45 -6.87
N SER A 4 -65.42 -18.44 -7.11
CA SER A 4 -64.17 -18.71 -6.41
C SER A 4 -63.14 -17.62 -6.76
N LYS A 5 -62.53 -16.99 -5.76
CA LYS A 5 -61.35 -16.11 -5.92
C LYS A 5 -60.08 -16.96 -5.91
N SER A 6 -59.28 -16.83 -6.93
CA SER A 6 -58.04 -17.59 -7.15
C SER A 6 -56.90 -17.15 -6.21
N PRO A 7 -56.01 -18.05 -5.78
CA PRO A 7 -54.90 -17.76 -4.84
C PRO A 7 -53.62 -17.21 -5.51
N LYS A 8 -53.72 -16.41 -6.58
CA LYS A 8 -52.56 -15.96 -7.35
C LYS A 8 -51.91 -14.67 -6.84
N THR A 9 -52.49 -14.00 -5.82
CA THR A 9 -51.98 -12.68 -5.37
C THR A 9 -51.00 -12.77 -4.19
N PHE A 10 -50.93 -13.94 -3.52
CA PHE A 10 -50.07 -14.10 -2.35
C PHE A 10 -48.62 -14.51 -2.69
N PHE A 11 -48.41 -15.18 -3.82
CA PHE A 11 -47.07 -15.61 -4.25
C PHE A 11 -46.20 -14.50 -4.85
N ILE A 12 -46.78 -13.43 -5.36
CA ILE A 12 -46.02 -12.30 -5.97
C ILE A 12 -45.43 -11.38 -4.90
N SER A 13 -46.08 -11.26 -3.73
CA SER A 13 -45.55 -10.43 -2.63
C SER A 13 -44.34 -11.03 -1.93
N ILE A 14 -44.30 -12.37 -1.79
CA ILE A 14 -43.19 -13.09 -1.15
C ILE A 14 -41.94 -13.06 -2.06
N CYS A 15 -42.10 -13.23 -3.37
CA CYS A 15 -40.99 -13.12 -4.32
C CYS A 15 -40.43 -11.66 -4.44
N LEU A 16 -41.25 -10.64 -4.27
CA LEU A 16 -40.79 -9.25 -4.31
C LEU A 16 -40.05 -8.83 -3.03
N ILE A 17 -40.40 -9.40 -1.88
CA ILE A 17 -39.72 -9.18 -0.61
C ILE A 17 -38.32 -9.84 -0.64
N ASN A 18 -38.23 -11.11 -1.11
CA ASN A 18 -36.94 -11.79 -1.27
C ASN A 18 -36.03 -11.12 -2.33
N PHE A 19 -36.56 -10.49 -3.36
CA PHE A 19 -35.75 -9.77 -4.33
C PHE A 19 -35.23 -8.41 -3.82
N LEU A 20 -35.86 -7.83 -2.80
CA LEU A 20 -35.39 -6.61 -2.13
C LEU A 20 -34.34 -6.91 -1.04
N PHE A 21 -34.38 -8.10 -0.43
CA PHE A 21 -33.40 -8.51 0.58
C PHE A 21 -32.08 -9.03 -0.01
N ILE A 22 -32.05 -9.56 -1.23
CA ILE A 22 -30.82 -10.03 -1.90
C ILE A 22 -29.92 -8.88 -2.35
N SER A 23 -30.37 -7.63 -2.34
CA SER A 23 -29.57 -6.47 -2.75
C SER A 23 -28.84 -5.75 -1.61
N PHE A 24 -28.86 -6.25 -0.38
CA PHE A 24 -28.23 -5.63 0.79
C PHE A 24 -27.11 -6.47 1.44
N LEU A 25 -26.79 -7.63 0.94
CA LEU A 25 -25.52 -8.27 1.25
C LEU A 25 -24.44 -7.63 0.34
N GLN A 26 -24.16 -6.37 0.56
CA GLN A 26 -22.92 -5.78 0.10
C GLN A 26 -21.83 -6.44 0.96
N SER A 27 -20.96 -7.24 0.35
CA SER A 27 -19.78 -7.78 1.01
C SER A 27 -19.09 -6.63 1.75
N GLN A 28 -18.97 -6.75 3.07
CA GLN A 28 -18.24 -5.74 3.85
C GLN A 28 -16.82 -5.66 3.29
N ASN A 29 -16.31 -4.45 3.10
CA ASN A 29 -14.93 -4.25 2.67
C ASN A 29 -13.99 -4.88 3.70
N ILE A 30 -13.07 -5.73 3.25
CA ILE A 30 -12.16 -6.45 4.16
C ILE A 30 -11.30 -5.50 5.01
N ILE A 31 -10.98 -4.31 4.49
CA ILE A 31 -10.19 -3.30 5.21
C ILE A 31 -11.01 -2.65 6.34
N ASP A 32 -12.32 -2.43 6.13
CA ASP A 32 -13.18 -1.86 7.17
C ASP A 32 -13.27 -2.77 8.40
N ALA A 33 -13.09 -4.07 8.20
CA ALA A 33 -13.08 -5.03 9.29
C ALA A 33 -11.94 -4.83 10.30
N PHE A 34 -10.83 -4.20 9.91
CA PHE A 34 -9.75 -3.83 10.83
C PHE A 34 -10.15 -2.77 11.86
N LEU A 35 -11.20 -1.99 11.58
CA LEU A 35 -11.70 -0.95 12.48
C LEU A 35 -12.67 -1.49 13.54
N ILE A 36 -13.25 -2.67 13.31
CA ILE A 36 -14.28 -3.27 14.19
C ILE A 36 -13.90 -4.65 14.73
N GLY A 37 -12.90 -5.29 14.14
CA GLY A 37 -12.47 -6.65 14.48
C GLY A 37 -11.33 -6.70 15.49
N ASN A 38 -11.01 -7.91 15.92
CA ASN A 38 -9.85 -8.18 16.77
C ASN A 38 -8.60 -8.27 15.90
N ASN A 39 -7.79 -7.22 15.89
CA ASN A 39 -6.53 -7.17 15.16
C ASN A 39 -5.44 -7.96 15.90
N THR A 40 -4.71 -8.78 15.16
CA THR A 40 -3.53 -9.48 15.66
C THR A 40 -2.30 -8.98 14.91
N THR A 41 -1.39 -8.30 15.62
CA THR A 41 -0.10 -7.87 15.09
C THR A 41 0.94 -8.95 15.34
N THR A 42 1.56 -9.44 14.27
CA THR A 42 2.55 -10.52 14.31
C THR A 42 3.88 -10.03 13.76
N LEU A 43 4.97 -10.23 14.51
CA LEU A 43 6.33 -10.00 14.03
C LEU A 43 6.68 -11.08 12.99
N ARG A 44 7.04 -10.69 11.78
CA ARG A 44 7.29 -11.57 10.64
C ARG A 44 8.72 -11.54 10.14
N GLY A 45 9.48 -10.50 10.46
CA GLY A 45 10.89 -10.39 10.06
C GLY A 45 11.68 -9.50 11.01
N THR A 46 12.99 -9.76 11.08
CA THR A 46 13.89 -9.08 12.01
C THR A 46 15.24 -8.79 11.38
N GLN A 47 16.12 -8.19 12.15
CA GLN A 47 17.51 -8.00 11.80
C GLN A 47 18.24 -9.33 11.47
N GLU A 48 17.78 -10.48 12.00
CA GLU A 48 18.37 -11.77 11.71
C GLU A 48 18.13 -12.21 10.25
N ASP A 49 17.01 -11.81 9.67
CA ASP A 49 16.67 -12.01 8.27
C ASP A 49 17.42 -11.07 7.31
N GLY A 50 18.09 -10.05 7.85
CA GLY A 50 18.85 -9.06 7.08
C GLY A 50 18.20 -7.70 6.99
N LEU A 51 17.14 -7.41 7.75
CA LEU A 51 16.58 -6.05 7.81
C LEU A 51 17.61 -5.08 8.40
N ARG A 52 17.80 -3.93 7.72
CA ARG A 52 18.77 -2.88 8.05
C ARG A 52 18.22 -1.52 7.68
N THR A 53 17.58 -0.85 8.61
CA THR A 53 16.86 0.40 8.36
C THR A 53 15.88 0.22 7.19
N PRO A 54 14.90 -0.71 7.31
CA PRO A 54 13.93 -0.94 6.25
C PRO A 54 13.07 0.31 6.04
N ARG A 55 12.91 0.71 4.78
CA ARG A 55 12.22 1.96 4.42
C ARG A 55 10.88 1.70 3.75
N ASP A 56 10.78 0.63 2.94
CA ASP A 56 9.61 0.32 2.15
C ASP A 56 9.51 -1.17 1.82
N LEU A 57 8.34 -1.58 1.34
CA LEU A 57 8.05 -2.95 0.94
C LEU A 57 7.04 -2.97 -0.21
N ASP A 58 7.10 -3.99 -1.05
CA ASP A 58 6.09 -4.24 -2.08
C ASP A 58 5.93 -5.74 -2.35
N PHE A 59 4.70 -6.17 -2.69
CA PHE A 59 4.41 -7.53 -3.13
C PHE A 59 4.69 -7.70 -4.61
N HIS A 60 5.18 -8.89 -4.98
CA HIS A 60 5.41 -9.21 -6.37
C HIS A 60 4.09 -9.23 -7.15
N LYS A 61 4.12 -8.72 -8.40
CA LYS A 61 2.89 -8.58 -9.21
C LYS A 61 2.58 -9.82 -10.08
N ASP A 62 3.54 -10.74 -10.28
CA ASP A 62 3.30 -11.99 -11.01
C ASP A 62 2.46 -12.94 -10.17
N ALA A 63 1.43 -13.53 -10.75
CA ALA A 63 0.45 -14.38 -10.05
C ALA A 63 1.04 -15.66 -9.40
N ASP A 64 2.18 -16.17 -9.89
CA ASP A 64 2.90 -17.28 -9.29
C ASP A 64 3.91 -16.86 -8.20
N ARG A 65 4.06 -15.55 -7.99
CA ARG A 65 4.95 -14.91 -7.03
C ARG A 65 4.21 -13.94 -6.09
N GLU A 66 2.91 -13.88 -6.11
CA GLU A 66 2.08 -12.93 -5.35
C GLU A 66 2.31 -12.98 -3.83
N ASN A 67 2.83 -14.10 -3.31
CA ASN A 67 3.22 -14.28 -1.91
C ASN A 67 4.73 -13.97 -1.66
N GLU A 68 5.41 -13.34 -2.60
CA GLU A 68 6.75 -12.79 -2.38
C GLU A 68 6.63 -11.33 -1.95
N LEU A 69 7.07 -11.04 -0.73
CA LEU A 69 7.19 -9.68 -0.21
C LEU A 69 8.63 -9.22 -0.25
N TRP A 70 8.89 -8.13 -0.93
CA TRP A 70 10.22 -7.51 -1.02
C TRP A 70 10.29 -6.30 -0.09
N VAL A 71 11.30 -6.28 0.77
CA VAL A 71 11.60 -5.13 1.65
C VAL A 71 12.89 -4.50 1.18
N ILE A 72 12.89 -3.17 0.99
CA ILE A 72 14.11 -2.41 0.73
C ILE A 72 14.66 -1.81 2.01
N ASN A 73 15.95 -1.98 2.21
CA ASN A 73 16.72 -1.39 3.31
C ASN A 73 17.50 -0.17 2.81
N GLU A 74 17.50 0.89 3.59
CA GLU A 74 18.40 2.04 3.38
C GLU A 74 19.88 1.64 3.45
N SER A 75 20.19 0.71 4.34
CA SER A 75 21.55 0.23 4.61
C SER A 75 21.69 -1.28 4.37
N ASN A 76 22.82 -1.85 4.74
CA ASN A 76 23.16 -3.26 4.51
C ASN A 76 24.00 -3.85 5.64
N MET A 77 24.32 -5.14 5.56
CA MET A 77 25.13 -5.84 6.55
C MET A 77 26.65 -5.48 6.53
N GLY A 78 27.06 -4.54 5.68
CA GLY A 78 28.43 -4.01 5.64
C GLY A 78 28.77 -3.33 4.31
N GLY A 79 29.35 -2.15 4.39
CA GLY A 79 29.73 -1.32 3.26
C GLY A 79 28.73 -0.20 2.96
N LEU A 80 28.78 0.38 1.76
CA LEU A 80 27.90 1.45 1.31
C LEU A 80 26.67 0.86 0.60
N GLY A 81 25.59 1.66 0.62
CA GLY A 81 24.34 1.43 -0.11
C GLY A 81 23.36 0.52 0.60
N GLY A 82 22.18 0.44 0.04
CA GLY A 82 21.07 -0.37 0.52
C GLY A 82 21.18 -1.85 0.18
N SER A 83 20.12 -2.55 0.47
CA SER A 83 19.95 -3.98 0.23
C SER A 83 18.47 -4.33 0.18
N THR A 84 18.14 -5.56 -0.18
CA THR A 84 16.77 -6.06 -0.09
C THR A 84 16.69 -7.33 0.75
N VAL A 85 15.52 -7.57 1.33
CA VAL A 85 15.13 -8.86 1.88
C VAL A 85 13.87 -9.30 1.17
N THR A 86 13.89 -10.50 0.58
CA THR A 86 12.70 -11.11 -0.02
C THR A 86 12.15 -12.16 0.93
N TYR A 87 10.91 -12.00 1.36
CA TYR A 87 10.18 -12.98 2.14
C TYR A 87 9.32 -13.81 1.20
N TYR A 88 9.64 -15.07 1.07
CA TYR A 88 8.88 -16.05 0.29
C TYR A 88 7.79 -16.68 1.15
N ASN A 89 6.63 -16.97 0.56
CA ASN A 89 5.45 -17.45 1.27
C ASN A 89 5.10 -16.53 2.46
N ALA A 90 5.13 -15.22 2.24
CA ALA A 90 4.92 -14.22 3.26
C ALA A 90 3.59 -14.46 4.02
N GLY A 91 3.66 -14.47 5.35
CA GLY A 91 2.52 -14.70 6.24
C GLY A 91 2.17 -16.16 6.50
N GLN A 92 2.74 -17.12 5.76
CA GLN A 92 2.50 -18.54 5.94
C GLN A 92 3.46 -19.18 6.94
N ASP A 93 3.13 -20.38 7.44
CA ASP A 93 4.02 -21.16 8.31
C ASP A 93 5.34 -21.55 7.62
N SER A 94 5.32 -21.60 6.28
CA SER A 94 6.48 -21.92 5.45
C SER A 94 7.28 -20.68 5.04
N GLN A 95 7.01 -19.51 5.61
CA GLN A 95 7.75 -18.28 5.31
C GLN A 95 9.24 -18.47 5.55
N TRP A 96 10.05 -17.96 4.62
CA TRP A 96 11.50 -17.85 4.78
C TRP A 96 12.01 -16.59 4.09
N ALA A 97 13.18 -16.10 4.47
CA ALA A 97 13.73 -14.84 3.97
C ALA A 97 15.07 -15.05 3.26
N GLU A 98 15.33 -14.22 2.24
CA GLU A 98 16.63 -14.15 1.58
C GLU A 98 17.10 -12.70 1.47
N TYR A 99 18.24 -12.42 2.12
CA TYR A 99 18.93 -11.14 2.00
C TYR A 99 19.74 -11.07 0.71
N ARG A 100 19.68 -9.92 0.01
CA ARG A 100 20.48 -9.63 -1.18
C ARG A 100 21.06 -8.23 -1.14
N LYS A 101 22.30 -8.14 -1.60
CA LYS A 101 23.00 -6.88 -1.81
C LYS A 101 23.73 -6.92 -3.13
N ASP A 102 23.44 -5.97 -4.02
CA ASP A 102 24.20 -5.82 -5.25
C ASP A 102 25.61 -5.28 -4.97
N SER A 103 26.60 -5.66 -5.78
CA SER A 103 27.98 -5.22 -5.66
C SER A 103 28.16 -3.72 -5.84
N TRP A 104 27.26 -3.07 -6.60
CA TRP A 104 27.22 -1.63 -6.88
C TRP A 104 26.11 -0.91 -6.09
N SER A 105 25.55 -1.54 -5.07
CA SER A 105 24.51 -0.91 -4.22
C SER A 105 24.95 0.42 -3.61
N GLY A 106 26.26 0.66 -3.44
CA GLY A 106 26.80 1.95 -2.99
C GLY A 106 26.56 3.10 -3.97
N HIS A 107 26.15 2.81 -5.21
CA HIS A 107 25.70 3.78 -6.19
C HIS A 107 24.19 3.63 -6.46
N PHE A 108 23.75 2.46 -6.89
CA PHE A 108 22.39 2.20 -7.37
C PHE A 108 21.33 2.05 -6.27
N MET A 109 21.74 1.88 -5.02
CA MET A 109 20.90 1.86 -3.81
C MET A 109 21.49 2.73 -2.71
N HIS A 110 22.18 3.83 -3.08
CA HIS A 110 22.78 4.71 -2.07
C HIS A 110 21.69 5.41 -1.25
N THR A 111 21.54 5.02 0.02
CA THR A 111 20.45 5.49 0.88
C THR A 111 19.07 5.20 0.25
N ALA A 112 18.80 3.94 -0.08
CA ALA A 112 17.54 3.56 -0.73
C ALA A 112 16.33 3.89 0.17
N SER A 113 15.28 4.51 -0.40
CA SER A 113 14.16 5.09 0.35
C SER A 113 12.79 4.49 0.02
N ALA A 114 12.59 3.95 -1.20
CA ALA A 114 11.35 3.29 -1.57
C ALA A 114 11.57 2.26 -2.68
N ILE A 115 10.62 1.32 -2.84
CA ILE A 115 10.61 0.28 -3.85
C ILE A 115 9.22 0.16 -4.48
N ALA A 116 9.15 -0.06 -5.80
CA ALA A 116 7.92 -0.45 -6.46
C ALA A 116 8.21 -1.56 -7.48
N ILE A 117 7.42 -2.62 -7.45
CA ILE A 117 7.48 -3.75 -8.38
C ILE A 117 6.45 -3.55 -9.48
N SER A 118 6.85 -3.76 -10.74
CA SER A 118 5.98 -3.66 -11.90
C SER A 118 5.54 -5.03 -12.40
N GLU A 119 4.43 -5.07 -13.15
CA GLU A 119 3.86 -6.30 -13.72
C GLU A 119 4.70 -6.94 -14.84
N ASN A 120 5.77 -6.29 -15.29
CA ASN A 120 6.72 -6.86 -16.25
C ASN A 120 7.94 -7.54 -15.61
N SER A 121 7.82 -7.91 -14.32
CA SER A 121 8.87 -8.54 -13.52
C SER A 121 10.13 -7.68 -13.37
N THR A 122 9.97 -6.34 -13.38
CA THR A 122 11.01 -5.39 -12.97
C THR A 122 10.64 -4.72 -11.65
N PHE A 123 11.60 -4.14 -10.98
CA PHE A 123 11.35 -3.22 -9.87
C PHE A 123 12.29 -2.01 -9.95
N ALA A 124 11.84 -0.91 -9.39
CA ALA A 124 12.70 0.26 -9.26
C ALA A 124 12.79 0.72 -7.80
N ASN A 125 13.88 1.43 -7.48
CA ASN A 125 14.07 2.05 -6.17
C ASN A 125 14.48 3.50 -6.29
N THR A 126 14.11 4.29 -5.27
CA THR A 126 14.50 5.69 -5.07
C THR A 126 15.71 5.80 -4.14
N LEU A 127 16.37 6.97 -4.18
CA LEU A 127 17.59 7.26 -3.42
C LEU A 127 17.44 8.58 -2.63
N ASP A 128 17.41 8.51 -1.29
CA ASP A 128 17.47 9.70 -0.42
C ASP A 128 18.92 10.21 -0.29
N CYS A 129 19.55 10.54 -1.39
CA CYS A 129 20.88 11.12 -1.42
C CYS A 129 21.00 12.24 -2.46
N GLN A 130 21.92 13.18 -2.23
CA GLN A 130 22.18 14.27 -3.17
C GLN A 130 22.90 13.77 -4.41
N ASP A 131 23.86 12.88 -4.26
CA ASP A 131 24.70 12.36 -5.33
C ASP A 131 25.11 10.91 -5.02
N ALA A 132 24.72 9.99 -5.87
CA ALA A 132 24.97 8.56 -5.72
C ALA A 132 26.48 8.20 -5.81
N ASN A 133 27.31 9.12 -6.33
CA ASN A 133 28.77 8.99 -6.33
C ASN A 133 29.44 9.58 -5.08
N ASN A 134 28.66 9.98 -4.06
CA ASN A 134 29.17 10.65 -2.85
C ASN A 134 29.96 11.96 -3.14
N ASN A 135 29.60 12.67 -4.23
CA ASN A 135 30.23 13.93 -4.56
C ASN A 135 29.44 15.08 -3.90
N ALA A 136 30.04 15.75 -2.91
CA ALA A 136 29.40 16.82 -2.16
C ALA A 136 28.96 18.04 -3.02
N SER A 137 29.44 18.15 -4.26
CA SER A 137 29.05 19.20 -5.21
C SER A 137 28.21 18.68 -6.36
N GLY A 138 27.92 17.39 -6.38
CA GLY A 138 27.13 16.74 -7.41
C GLY A 138 25.66 16.70 -7.08
N PHE A 139 24.86 16.35 -8.09
CA PHE A 139 23.42 16.16 -8.01
C PHE A 139 23.00 14.94 -8.82
N PHE A 140 23.88 13.96 -8.95
CA PHE A 140 23.71 12.77 -9.78
C PHE A 140 23.04 11.65 -8.96
N SER A 141 21.73 11.69 -8.88
CA SER A 141 20.89 10.73 -8.14
C SER A 141 19.49 10.66 -8.75
N GLY A 142 18.82 9.53 -8.60
CA GLY A 142 17.47 9.29 -9.12
C GLY A 142 17.03 7.85 -8.98
N LEU A 143 16.24 7.34 -9.94
CA LEU A 143 15.72 5.98 -9.92
C LEU A 143 16.70 4.98 -10.52
N THR A 144 16.76 3.79 -9.93
CA THR A 144 17.42 2.62 -10.51
C THR A 144 16.41 1.51 -10.82
N LEU A 145 16.50 0.93 -12.00
CA LEU A 145 15.67 -0.18 -12.49
C LEU A 145 16.43 -1.51 -12.39
N TRP A 146 15.74 -2.56 -11.96
CA TRP A 146 16.26 -3.90 -11.74
C TRP A 146 15.34 -4.96 -12.34
N ASP A 147 15.92 -6.08 -12.72
CA ASP A 147 15.18 -7.31 -12.97
C ASP A 147 14.80 -7.96 -11.63
N SER A 148 13.54 -8.38 -11.45
CA SER A 148 13.10 -9.07 -10.23
C SER A 148 13.41 -10.57 -10.23
N ASP A 149 14.00 -11.11 -11.32
CA ASP A 149 14.51 -12.48 -11.32
C ASP A 149 15.67 -12.59 -10.33
N THR A 150 15.46 -13.35 -9.29
CA THR A 150 16.41 -13.55 -8.20
C THR A 150 17.67 -14.35 -8.62
N SER A 151 17.71 -14.91 -9.81
CA SER A 151 18.91 -15.47 -10.42
C SER A 151 19.78 -14.41 -11.12
N ILE A 152 19.20 -13.23 -11.40
CA ILE A 152 19.85 -12.07 -12.03
C ILE A 152 20.17 -11.01 -10.98
N TYR A 153 19.16 -10.50 -10.29
CA TYR A 153 19.30 -9.45 -9.27
C TYR A 153 20.28 -9.86 -8.16
N ALA A 154 21.30 -9.03 -7.96
CA ALA A 154 22.37 -9.22 -6.97
C ALA A 154 23.07 -10.61 -7.07
N ARG A 155 23.08 -11.21 -8.28
CA ARG A 155 23.76 -12.49 -8.56
C ARG A 155 24.74 -12.36 -9.73
N VAL A 156 24.33 -11.68 -10.81
CA VAL A 156 25.19 -11.48 -11.95
C VAL A 156 26.06 -10.23 -11.78
N HIS A 157 27.20 -10.18 -12.49
CA HIS A 157 28.14 -9.06 -12.50
C HIS A 157 28.67 -8.62 -11.14
N GLN A 158 28.65 -9.52 -10.14
CA GLN A 158 29.11 -9.17 -8.80
C GLN A 158 30.63 -8.89 -8.71
N ASN A 159 31.44 -9.43 -9.65
CA ASN A 159 32.90 -9.32 -9.58
C ASN A 159 33.58 -9.32 -10.97
N ASP A 160 32.89 -9.04 -12.06
CA ASP A 160 33.42 -9.16 -13.44
C ASP A 160 33.77 -7.81 -14.11
N GLY A 161 33.65 -6.72 -13.38
CA GLY A 161 33.97 -5.35 -13.87
C GLY A 161 32.82 -4.64 -14.53
N MET A 162 31.62 -5.24 -14.61
CA MET A 162 30.38 -4.57 -14.97
C MET A 162 29.79 -3.79 -13.78
N LEU A 163 28.78 -2.96 -14.03
CA LEU A 163 28.20 -2.09 -13.00
C LEU A 163 27.10 -2.79 -12.16
N GLY A 164 27.36 -3.99 -11.67
CA GLY A 164 26.39 -4.77 -10.88
C GLY A 164 25.28 -5.37 -11.73
N SER A 165 24.12 -5.60 -11.14
CA SER A 165 22.99 -6.27 -11.79
C SER A 165 21.83 -5.33 -12.20
N HIS A 166 21.98 -4.01 -12.10
CA HIS A 166 20.96 -3.08 -12.58
C HIS A 166 20.78 -3.18 -14.10
N ILE A 167 19.62 -2.79 -14.58
CA ILE A 167 19.28 -2.81 -16.01
C ILE A 167 18.97 -1.43 -16.56
N ASP A 168 18.86 -0.41 -15.70
CA ASP A 168 18.80 1.00 -16.07
C ASP A 168 18.94 1.90 -14.83
N MET A 169 19.28 3.19 -15.04
CA MET A 169 19.24 4.24 -14.03
C MET A 169 19.13 5.62 -14.66
N ILE A 170 18.32 6.53 -14.10
CA ILE A 170 18.20 7.93 -14.55
C ILE A 170 18.43 8.86 -13.36
N HIS A 171 19.41 9.78 -13.47
CA HIS A 171 19.95 10.56 -12.36
C HIS A 171 19.47 12.02 -12.34
N GLN A 172 18.16 12.27 -12.29
CA GLN A 172 17.63 13.64 -12.38
C GLN A 172 16.83 14.09 -11.15
N SER A 173 16.74 13.25 -10.09
CA SER A 173 15.94 13.54 -8.90
C SER A 173 16.67 13.18 -7.61
N PRO A 174 17.59 14.05 -7.15
CA PRO A 174 18.22 13.89 -5.83
C PRO A 174 17.19 13.89 -4.71
N PHE A 175 17.48 13.17 -3.62
CA PHE A 175 16.63 13.08 -2.45
C PHE A 175 15.21 12.58 -2.79
N SER A 176 15.11 11.56 -3.63
CA SER A 176 13.83 10.93 -3.95
C SER A 176 13.36 10.03 -2.79
N GLU A 177 12.07 10.16 -2.39
CA GLU A 177 11.56 9.59 -1.14
C GLU A 177 10.42 8.59 -1.33
N GLY A 178 9.78 8.56 -2.47
CA GLY A 178 8.65 7.69 -2.76
C GLY A 178 8.55 7.31 -4.22
N ILE A 179 7.89 6.19 -4.51
CA ILE A 179 7.78 5.65 -5.86
C ILE A 179 6.43 4.94 -6.04
N ALA A 180 5.88 4.99 -7.25
CA ALA A 180 4.75 4.17 -7.68
C ALA A 180 4.98 3.64 -9.10
N SER A 181 4.70 2.37 -9.36
CA SER A 181 4.73 1.82 -10.71
C SER A 181 3.54 2.32 -11.54
N ALA A 182 3.82 2.76 -12.77
CA ALA A 182 2.78 3.11 -13.76
C ALA A 182 2.67 2.05 -14.87
N GLY A 183 3.25 0.88 -14.65
CA GLY A 183 3.30 -0.23 -15.58
C GLY A 183 4.53 -0.25 -16.48
N GLY A 184 5.01 -1.44 -16.81
CA GLY A 184 6.23 -1.61 -17.59
C GLY A 184 7.44 -0.98 -16.91
N ASN A 185 8.21 -0.19 -17.66
CA ASN A 185 9.40 0.52 -17.15
C ASN A 185 9.10 1.98 -16.79
N VAL A 186 7.84 2.30 -16.47
CA VAL A 186 7.38 3.67 -16.16
C VAL A 186 7.04 3.77 -14.68
N TYR A 187 7.59 4.81 -14.03
CA TYR A 187 7.40 5.05 -12.60
C TYR A 187 7.11 6.51 -12.30
N TRP A 188 6.38 6.76 -11.23
CA TRP A 188 6.25 8.05 -10.59
C TRP A 188 7.13 8.12 -9.35
N LEU A 189 7.70 9.27 -9.07
CA LEU A 189 8.53 9.47 -7.89
C LEU A 189 8.30 10.82 -7.22
N PHE A 190 8.53 10.84 -5.92
CA PHE A 190 8.60 12.04 -5.10
C PHE A 190 10.03 12.59 -5.16
N ASP A 191 10.21 13.77 -5.76
CA ASP A 191 11.50 14.45 -5.92
C ASP A 191 11.67 15.50 -4.82
N GLY A 192 12.46 15.16 -3.80
CA GLY A 192 12.69 16.04 -2.65
C GLY A 192 13.64 17.21 -2.94
N TYR A 193 14.40 17.17 -4.04
CA TYR A 193 15.26 18.29 -4.44
C TYR A 193 14.49 19.38 -5.18
N HIS A 194 13.65 18.98 -6.13
CA HIS A 194 12.83 19.91 -6.90
C HIS A 194 11.51 20.25 -6.22
N ASN A 195 11.18 19.62 -5.09
CA ASN A 195 9.88 19.74 -4.41
C ASN A 195 8.72 19.49 -5.37
N ALA A 196 8.77 18.39 -6.12
CA ALA A 196 7.89 18.09 -7.22
C ALA A 196 7.59 16.60 -7.32
N ILE A 197 6.59 16.25 -8.12
CA ILE A 197 6.32 14.88 -8.53
C ILE A 197 6.86 14.70 -9.95
N CYS A 198 7.60 13.61 -10.16
CA CYS A 198 8.21 13.32 -11.45
C CYS A 198 7.70 12.00 -12.03
N LYS A 199 7.54 11.94 -13.35
CA LYS A 199 7.35 10.71 -14.11
C LYS A 199 8.65 10.34 -14.78
N TYR A 200 9.03 9.08 -14.67
CA TYR A 200 10.18 8.47 -15.31
C TYR A 200 9.74 7.37 -16.26
N ASP A 201 10.30 7.34 -17.45
CA ASP A 201 10.17 6.25 -18.42
C ASP A 201 11.58 5.85 -18.83
N PHE A 202 11.97 4.64 -18.46
CA PHE A 202 13.30 4.12 -18.77
C PHE A 202 13.45 3.70 -20.24
N GLY A 203 12.35 3.69 -21.02
CA GLY A 203 12.39 3.23 -22.40
C GLY A 203 12.70 1.74 -22.50
N VAL A 204 13.76 1.40 -23.21
CA VAL A 204 14.25 0.02 -23.38
C VAL A 204 15.46 -0.18 -22.47
N PRO A 205 15.34 -0.95 -21.39
CA PRO A 205 16.46 -1.17 -20.49
C PRO A 205 17.68 -1.74 -21.23
N HIS A 206 18.87 -1.30 -20.84
CA HIS A 206 20.12 -1.86 -21.35
C HIS A 206 20.38 -3.29 -20.81
N GLU A 207 21.40 -3.95 -21.33
CA GLU A 207 21.86 -5.21 -20.76
C GLU A 207 22.33 -5.06 -19.31
N THR A 208 22.19 -6.11 -18.52
CA THR A 208 22.55 -6.12 -17.09
C THR A 208 23.97 -5.57 -16.85
N GLY A 209 24.08 -4.53 -16.02
CA GLY A 209 25.33 -3.86 -15.69
C GLY A 209 25.86 -2.93 -16.79
N GLY A 210 25.01 -2.54 -17.76
CA GLY A 210 25.31 -1.53 -18.78
C GLY A 210 25.32 -0.10 -18.24
N ASP A 211 25.36 0.90 -19.16
CA ASP A 211 25.44 2.32 -18.81
C ASP A 211 24.79 3.26 -19.87
N ASP A 212 23.95 2.75 -20.78
CA ASP A 212 23.25 3.56 -21.76
C ASP A 212 21.84 3.91 -21.31
N HIS A 213 21.64 5.15 -20.86
CA HIS A 213 20.36 5.69 -20.38
C HIS A 213 19.76 6.72 -21.35
N SER A 214 20.26 6.77 -22.60
CA SER A 214 20.00 7.87 -23.54
C SER A 214 18.57 7.90 -24.11
N ASP A 215 17.82 6.82 -24.02
CA ASP A 215 16.40 6.73 -24.41
C ASP A 215 15.44 7.03 -23.26
N GLY A 216 15.94 7.19 -22.04
CA GLY A 216 15.17 7.56 -20.86
C GLY A 216 14.49 8.92 -20.99
N SER A 217 13.37 9.08 -20.34
CA SER A 217 12.56 10.31 -20.37
C SER A 217 12.05 10.69 -19.00
N VAL A 218 12.06 12.00 -18.68
CA VAL A 218 11.64 12.54 -17.39
C VAL A 218 10.69 13.73 -17.56
N TRP A 219 9.57 13.73 -16.83
CA TRP A 219 8.62 14.83 -16.76
C TRP A 219 8.49 15.30 -15.32
N ILE A 220 8.82 16.58 -15.05
CA ILE A 220 8.70 17.19 -13.71
C ILE A 220 7.40 17.98 -13.63
N HIS A 221 6.47 17.55 -12.78
CA HIS A 221 5.22 18.25 -12.47
C HIS A 221 5.46 19.25 -11.34
N SER A 222 6.12 20.36 -11.64
CA SER A 222 6.60 21.35 -10.65
C SER A 222 5.49 22.22 -10.04
N ASP A 223 4.27 22.12 -10.50
CA ASP A 223 3.08 22.75 -9.93
C ASP A 223 2.40 21.87 -8.86
N VAL A 224 2.76 20.60 -8.76
CA VAL A 224 2.44 19.73 -7.62
C VAL A 224 3.56 19.89 -6.59
N VAL A 225 3.43 20.93 -5.76
CA VAL A 225 4.48 21.27 -4.78
C VAL A 225 4.37 20.37 -3.56
N VAL A 226 5.44 19.64 -3.29
CA VAL A 226 5.59 18.72 -2.15
C VAL A 226 6.84 19.08 -1.33
N ASP A 227 6.92 18.62 -0.08
CA ASP A 227 8.08 18.83 0.77
C ASP A 227 8.47 17.54 1.50
N ARG A 228 9.76 17.25 1.58
CA ARG A 228 10.29 16.07 2.23
C ARG A 228 10.68 16.32 3.68
N VAL A 229 10.68 15.29 4.49
CA VAL A 229 11.36 15.26 5.79
C VAL A 229 12.60 14.36 5.64
N PRO A 230 13.84 14.89 5.77
CA PRO A 230 15.04 14.08 5.59
C PRO A 230 15.04 12.82 6.43
N GLY A 231 15.26 11.66 5.78
CA GLY A 231 15.26 10.34 6.43
C GLY A 231 13.88 9.73 6.65
N LEU A 232 12.80 10.37 6.18
CA LEU A 232 11.45 9.76 6.14
C LEU A 232 11.01 9.58 4.69
N SER A 233 10.43 8.43 4.40
CA SER A 233 9.86 8.17 3.07
C SER A 233 8.54 8.91 2.88
N SER A 234 8.22 9.23 1.63
CA SER A 234 7.00 9.90 1.19
C SER A 234 6.37 9.05 0.09
N HIS A 235 5.72 7.94 0.49
CA HIS A 235 5.26 6.93 -0.47
C HIS A 235 4.12 7.42 -1.35
N MET A 236 3.93 6.70 -2.44
CA MET A 236 2.91 6.98 -3.45
C MET A 236 2.29 5.68 -3.95
N GLU A 237 1.02 5.76 -4.40
CA GLU A 237 0.34 4.63 -5.03
C GLU A 237 -0.66 5.11 -6.08
N ILE A 238 -0.79 4.36 -7.18
CA ILE A 238 -1.80 4.61 -8.22
C ILE A 238 -3.05 3.79 -7.91
N ASP A 239 -4.17 4.47 -7.72
CA ASP A 239 -5.46 3.78 -7.71
C ASP A 239 -5.80 3.31 -9.14
N THR A 240 -5.71 2.02 -9.36
CA THR A 240 -5.98 1.41 -10.67
C THR A 240 -7.44 1.52 -11.10
N VAL A 241 -8.36 1.84 -10.19
CA VAL A 241 -9.79 2.00 -10.47
C VAL A 241 -10.10 3.41 -10.96
N SER A 242 -9.66 4.43 -10.24
CA SER A 242 -9.89 5.83 -10.60
C SER A 242 -8.80 6.42 -11.51
N GLY A 243 -7.61 5.84 -11.49
CA GLY A 243 -6.44 6.33 -12.20
C GLY A 243 -5.69 7.47 -11.49
N TRP A 244 -6.11 7.88 -10.28
CA TRP A 244 -5.42 8.91 -9.51
C TRP A 244 -4.14 8.36 -8.85
N LEU A 245 -3.09 9.19 -8.85
CA LEU A 245 -1.89 8.97 -8.06
C LEU A 245 -2.07 9.65 -6.70
N TYR A 246 -2.05 8.86 -5.62
CA TYR A 246 -2.07 9.34 -4.25
C TYR A 246 -0.64 9.48 -3.71
N ILE A 247 -0.38 10.50 -2.87
CA ILE A 247 0.96 10.92 -2.48
C ILE A 247 0.95 11.30 -1.00
N ALA A 248 1.81 10.70 -0.20
CA ALA A 248 2.11 11.16 1.15
C ALA A 248 3.09 12.33 1.06
N ASP A 249 2.62 13.55 1.34
CA ASP A 249 3.42 14.78 1.35
C ASP A 249 3.87 15.05 2.78
N THR A 250 4.86 14.27 3.21
CA THR A 250 5.32 14.14 4.60
C THR A 250 5.69 15.47 5.24
N GLY A 251 6.42 16.33 4.53
CA GLY A 251 6.88 17.61 5.05
C GLY A 251 5.80 18.68 5.13
N ASN A 252 4.69 18.52 4.40
CA ASN A 252 3.50 19.37 4.49
C ASN A 252 2.37 18.76 5.31
N GLU A 253 2.60 17.61 5.98
CA GLU A 253 1.65 16.96 6.89
C GLU A 253 0.29 16.65 6.23
N ARG A 254 0.30 16.16 4.97
CA ARG A 254 -0.92 15.97 4.18
C ARG A 254 -0.82 14.84 3.17
N ILE A 255 -1.98 14.42 2.65
CA ILE A 255 -2.11 13.52 1.52
C ILE A 255 -2.63 14.30 0.32
N LEU A 256 -2.00 14.09 -0.84
CA LEU A 256 -2.42 14.64 -2.13
C LEU A 256 -2.94 13.53 -3.03
N ARG A 257 -3.71 13.91 -4.04
CA ARG A 257 -3.88 13.13 -5.27
C ARG A 257 -3.67 14.00 -6.49
N MET A 258 -3.12 13.42 -7.57
CA MET A 258 -3.01 14.07 -8.87
C MET A 258 -3.47 13.15 -10.00
N ASP A 259 -4.01 13.73 -11.08
CA ASP A 259 -4.28 12.99 -12.32
C ASP A 259 -2.96 12.82 -13.09
N PRO A 260 -2.40 11.59 -13.20
CA PRO A 260 -1.13 11.32 -13.88
C PRO A 260 -1.21 11.55 -15.40
N ASN A 261 -2.41 11.73 -15.97
CA ASN A 261 -2.62 12.03 -17.39
C ASN A 261 -2.81 13.53 -17.67
N SER A 262 -2.77 14.36 -16.63
CA SER A 262 -2.93 15.80 -16.73
C SER A 262 -1.58 16.53 -16.88
N GLY A 263 -1.64 17.84 -17.05
CA GLY A 263 -0.47 18.67 -17.28
C GLY A 263 -0.07 18.78 -18.76
N GLN A 264 0.64 19.83 -19.07
CA GLN A 264 1.08 20.16 -20.42
C GLN A 264 2.57 20.51 -20.41
N PHE A 265 3.25 20.27 -21.52
CA PHE A 265 4.62 20.73 -21.73
C PHE A 265 4.74 22.24 -21.47
N ALA A 266 5.66 22.63 -20.58
CA ALA A 266 5.96 24.01 -20.28
C ALA A 266 7.36 24.40 -20.75
N GLN A 267 8.37 23.54 -20.57
CA GLN A 267 9.76 23.89 -20.84
C GLN A 267 10.62 22.63 -21.06
N ASN A 268 11.58 22.70 -22.00
CA ASN A 268 12.70 21.76 -22.04
C ASN A 268 13.69 22.07 -20.90
N LEU A 269 14.19 21.02 -20.27
CA LEU A 269 15.25 21.10 -19.26
C LEU A 269 16.53 20.50 -19.84
N ASN A 270 17.67 20.81 -19.20
CA ASN A 270 18.95 20.21 -19.53
C ASN A 270 19.26 19.13 -18.50
N PRO A 271 19.40 17.87 -18.88
CA PRO A 271 19.73 16.81 -17.95
C PRO A 271 21.13 17.01 -17.36
N TYR A 272 21.28 16.61 -16.10
CA TYR A 272 22.54 16.70 -15.38
C TYR A 272 23.33 15.41 -15.54
N GLY A 273 24.52 15.51 -16.14
CA GLY A 273 25.51 14.43 -16.16
C GLY A 273 25.28 13.29 -17.14
N GLU A 274 24.14 13.21 -17.81
CA GLU A 274 23.79 12.14 -18.75
C GLU A 274 22.87 12.66 -19.87
N PRO A 275 22.87 12.03 -21.07
CA PRO A 275 21.89 12.33 -22.11
C PRO A 275 20.55 11.66 -21.79
N LEU A 276 19.45 12.32 -22.13
CA LEU A 276 18.09 11.77 -22.09
C LEU A 276 17.36 12.04 -23.40
N ALA A 277 16.41 11.19 -23.77
CA ALA A 277 15.52 11.43 -24.91
C ALA A 277 14.62 12.64 -24.65
N LEU A 278 14.06 12.77 -23.43
CA LEU A 278 13.23 13.90 -23.03
C LEU A 278 13.54 14.29 -21.57
N TYR A 279 13.61 15.59 -21.32
CA TYR A 279 13.63 16.15 -19.97
C TYR A 279 12.78 17.40 -19.93
N TRP A 280 11.55 17.30 -19.41
CA TRP A 280 10.56 18.34 -19.53
C TRP A 280 10.04 18.79 -18.17
N ARG A 281 9.78 20.09 -18.06
CA ARG A 281 8.90 20.63 -17.03
C ARG A 281 7.48 20.64 -17.56
N MET A 282 6.56 20.15 -16.74
CA MET A 282 5.11 20.16 -16.97
C MET A 282 4.46 21.28 -16.16
N SER A 283 3.24 21.68 -16.54
CA SER A 283 2.41 22.65 -15.81
C SER A 283 0.93 22.43 -16.11
N GLY A 284 0.05 22.93 -15.24
CA GLY A 284 -1.39 22.74 -15.35
C GLY A 284 -1.81 21.30 -14.99
N THR A 285 -1.08 20.69 -14.07
CA THR A 285 -1.42 19.38 -13.51
C THR A 285 -2.67 19.50 -12.66
N ASP A 286 -3.62 18.59 -12.83
CA ASP A 286 -4.80 18.49 -11.99
C ASP A 286 -4.46 17.72 -10.72
N TRP A 287 -4.55 18.39 -9.57
CA TRP A 287 -4.25 17.82 -8.27
C TRP A 287 -5.01 18.54 -7.16
N ASN A 288 -5.23 17.84 -6.05
CA ASN A 288 -5.86 18.41 -4.86
C ASN A 288 -5.40 17.73 -3.57
N ILE A 289 -5.62 18.40 -2.44
CA ILE A 289 -5.42 17.85 -1.09
C ILE A 289 -6.58 16.88 -0.80
N VAL A 290 -6.22 15.69 -0.32
CA VAL A 290 -7.16 14.63 0.06
C VAL A 290 -7.45 14.66 1.56
N ALA A 291 -6.38 14.82 2.38
CA ALA A 291 -6.44 14.92 3.83
C ALA A 291 -5.28 15.77 4.34
N ASP A 292 -5.55 16.66 5.31
CA ASP A 292 -4.57 17.55 5.95
C ASP A 292 -4.88 17.79 7.43
N THR A 293 -5.69 16.93 8.04
CA THR A 293 -6.10 17.04 9.45
C THR A 293 -5.60 15.83 10.23
N ASP A 294 -5.07 16.07 11.43
CA ASP A 294 -4.61 15.03 12.35
C ASP A 294 -3.55 14.09 11.74
N LEU A 295 -2.74 14.61 10.82
CA LEU A 295 -1.54 14.01 10.24
C LEU A 295 -0.31 14.77 10.75
N THR A 296 0.78 14.03 11.05
CA THR A 296 2.04 14.66 11.47
C THR A 296 3.16 14.32 10.48
N TYR A 297 3.44 13.04 10.28
CA TYR A 297 4.39 12.58 9.26
C TYR A 297 3.80 11.39 8.51
N PRO A 298 2.87 11.62 7.55
CA PRO A 298 2.37 10.55 6.70
C PRO A 298 3.53 10.01 5.85
N THR A 299 3.77 8.69 5.90
CA THR A 299 4.92 8.04 5.24
C THR A 299 4.49 6.93 4.29
N GLY A 300 4.10 5.77 4.81
CA GLY A 300 3.64 4.64 4.01
C GLY A 300 2.23 4.87 3.45
N LEU A 301 2.00 4.38 2.25
CA LEU A 301 0.71 4.52 1.59
C LEU A 301 0.42 3.30 0.72
N ASP A 302 -0.82 2.78 0.80
CA ASP A 302 -1.31 1.74 -0.10
C ASP A 302 -2.80 1.88 -0.37
N ILE A 303 -3.27 1.29 -1.46
CA ILE A 303 -4.68 1.30 -1.85
C ILE A 303 -5.17 -0.13 -2.06
N TYR A 304 -6.22 -0.50 -1.33
CA TYR A 304 -6.84 -1.80 -1.45
C TYR A 304 -8.37 -1.68 -1.40
N ASP A 305 -9.04 -2.20 -2.40
CA ASP A 305 -10.51 -2.23 -2.52
C ASP A 305 -11.19 -0.88 -2.16
N ASN A 306 -10.74 0.20 -2.82
CA ASN A 306 -11.22 1.57 -2.61
C ASN A 306 -10.99 2.11 -1.17
N ARG A 307 -10.07 1.55 -0.44
CA ARG A 307 -9.56 2.10 0.82
C ARG A 307 -8.11 2.55 0.63
N LEU A 308 -7.85 3.77 1.04
CA LEU A 308 -6.50 4.32 1.14
C LEU A 308 -6.03 4.13 2.58
N LEU A 309 -4.93 3.39 2.75
CA LEU A 309 -4.27 3.21 4.02
C LEU A 309 -3.04 4.11 4.08
N VAL A 310 -2.85 4.82 5.18
CA VAL A 310 -1.71 5.73 5.38
C VAL A 310 -1.10 5.48 6.74
N SER A 311 0.20 5.23 6.82
CA SER A 311 0.91 5.22 8.10
C SER A 311 1.35 6.64 8.48
N ASP A 312 1.20 7.01 9.75
CA ASP A 312 1.78 8.22 10.31
C ASP A 312 2.97 7.84 11.21
N PHE A 313 4.17 8.17 10.75
CA PHE A 313 5.41 7.84 11.45
C PHE A 313 5.46 8.38 12.87
N ALA A 314 4.96 9.59 13.11
CA ALA A 314 5.12 10.26 14.40
C ALA A 314 4.36 9.55 15.54
N ASN A 315 3.14 9.08 15.29
CA ASN A 315 2.30 8.46 16.31
C ASN A 315 2.20 6.93 16.18
N GLY A 316 2.51 6.39 14.99
CA GLY A 316 2.44 4.97 14.70
C GLY A 316 1.03 4.48 14.34
N ASP A 317 0.15 5.38 13.92
CA ASP A 317 -1.19 5.04 13.46
C ASP A 317 -1.18 4.59 12.00
N ILE A 318 -2.11 3.70 11.65
CA ILE A 318 -2.48 3.42 10.26
C ILE A 318 -3.90 3.94 10.08
N ILE A 319 -4.04 4.97 9.25
CA ILE A 319 -5.30 5.67 9.01
C ILE A 319 -5.95 5.09 7.77
N ILE A 320 -7.25 4.83 7.82
CA ILE A 320 -8.04 4.26 6.73
C ILE A 320 -9.03 5.29 6.22
N TYR A 321 -8.98 5.55 4.91
CA TYR A 321 -9.88 6.48 4.23
C TYR A 321 -10.74 5.77 3.18
N ASP A 322 -12.00 6.18 3.04
CA ASP A 322 -12.86 5.82 1.92
C ASP A 322 -12.64 6.79 0.75
N ILE A 323 -12.00 6.31 -0.31
CA ILE A 323 -11.69 7.10 -1.50
C ILE A 323 -12.80 7.07 -2.57
N THR A 324 -13.92 6.39 -2.30
CA THR A 324 -15.12 6.47 -3.16
C THR A 324 -15.90 7.76 -2.94
N GLN A 325 -15.65 8.47 -1.84
CA GLN A 325 -16.30 9.72 -1.49
C GLN A 325 -15.49 10.93 -2.01
N ASP A 326 -16.18 12.04 -2.31
CA ASP A 326 -15.53 13.31 -2.60
C ASP A 326 -16.29 14.43 -1.85
N PRO A 327 -15.71 15.02 -0.80
CA PRO A 327 -14.35 14.77 -0.28
C PRO A 327 -14.17 13.36 0.29
N VAL A 328 -12.93 12.89 0.28
CA VAL A 328 -12.51 11.62 0.89
C VAL A 328 -12.83 11.63 2.40
N VAL A 329 -13.23 10.50 2.95
CA VAL A 329 -13.69 10.37 4.34
C VAL A 329 -12.75 9.47 5.13
N GLU A 330 -12.22 9.94 6.26
CA GLU A 330 -11.54 9.09 7.23
C GLU A 330 -12.56 8.16 7.91
N LEU A 331 -12.32 6.85 7.83
CA LEU A 331 -13.17 5.83 8.46
C LEU A 331 -12.72 5.51 9.88
N GLY A 332 -11.42 5.61 10.17
CA GLY A 332 -10.84 5.33 11.47
C GLY A 332 -9.36 5.05 11.42
N ARG A 333 -8.81 4.59 12.55
CA ARG A 333 -7.37 4.36 12.73
C ARG A 333 -7.10 3.06 13.46
N ILE A 334 -6.00 2.42 13.09
CA ILE A 334 -5.40 1.30 13.82
C ILE A 334 -4.24 1.89 14.62
N GLU A 335 -4.39 1.96 15.94
CA GLU A 335 -3.34 2.40 16.86
C GLU A 335 -2.37 1.24 17.11
N THR A 336 -1.19 1.27 16.46
CA THR A 336 -0.20 0.19 16.62
C THR A 336 0.64 0.34 17.90
N GLY A 337 0.73 1.54 18.45
CA GLY A 337 1.63 1.89 19.55
C GLY A 337 3.11 2.00 19.18
N LEU A 338 3.45 1.96 17.88
CA LEU A 338 4.82 1.96 17.34
C LEU A 338 5.20 3.35 16.82
N SER A 339 5.17 4.36 17.70
CA SER A 339 5.53 5.74 17.33
C SER A 339 6.99 5.88 16.92
N ASN A 340 7.25 6.67 15.88
CA ASN A 340 8.55 6.91 15.24
C ASN A 340 9.19 5.63 14.67
N GLU A 341 8.38 4.69 14.17
CA GLU A 341 8.85 3.42 13.65
C GLU A 341 8.30 3.09 12.26
N ILE A 342 6.98 3.25 12.05
CA ILE A 342 6.33 2.77 10.83
C ILE A 342 6.70 3.65 9.64
N MET A 343 7.28 3.02 8.60
CA MET A 343 7.67 3.70 7.36
C MET A 343 6.81 3.19 6.19
N GLY A 344 7.26 2.19 5.47
CA GLY A 344 6.51 1.58 4.37
C GLY A 344 5.34 0.72 4.85
N LEU A 345 4.29 0.68 4.06
CA LEU A 345 3.03 -0.03 4.31
C LEU A 345 2.51 -0.64 3.00
N LYS A 346 2.05 -1.90 3.04
CA LYS A 346 1.36 -2.58 1.93
C LYS A 346 0.29 -3.54 2.44
N VAL A 347 -0.75 -3.73 1.65
CA VAL A 347 -1.78 -4.76 1.87
C VAL A 347 -1.47 -5.96 0.99
N SER A 348 -1.44 -7.16 1.59
CA SER A 348 -1.23 -8.40 0.82
C SER A 348 -2.43 -8.73 -0.07
N PRO A 349 -2.28 -9.60 -1.08
CA PRO A 349 -3.40 -10.06 -1.91
C PRO A 349 -4.57 -10.64 -1.10
N GLU A 350 -4.29 -11.23 0.06
CA GLU A 350 -5.31 -11.76 0.98
C GLU A 350 -5.92 -10.72 1.92
N GLY A 351 -5.48 -9.45 1.82
CA GLY A 351 -6.03 -8.35 2.61
C GLY A 351 -5.37 -8.14 3.98
N ALA A 352 -4.25 -8.78 4.30
CA ALA A 352 -3.49 -8.48 5.52
C ALA A 352 -2.63 -7.22 5.34
N ILE A 353 -2.53 -6.40 6.39
CA ILE A 353 -1.71 -5.17 6.38
C ILE A 353 -0.29 -5.53 6.80
N TRP A 354 0.70 -5.10 6.01
CA TRP A 354 2.12 -5.28 6.29
C TRP A 354 2.81 -3.93 6.40
N PHE A 355 3.77 -3.81 7.32
CA PHE A 355 4.55 -2.59 7.46
C PHE A 355 5.94 -2.86 8.02
N VAL A 356 6.86 -1.95 7.76
CA VAL A 356 8.22 -1.99 8.30
C VAL A 356 8.41 -0.96 9.41
N CYS A 357 9.12 -1.39 10.46
CA CYS A 357 9.62 -0.54 11.54
C CYS A 357 11.10 -0.24 11.30
N THR A 358 11.39 1.00 10.93
CA THR A 358 12.70 1.38 10.41
C THR A 358 13.80 1.33 11.47
N ASN A 359 13.55 1.84 12.69
CA ASN A 359 14.56 1.89 13.75
C ASN A 359 14.71 0.54 14.46
N ALA A 360 13.62 -0.21 14.61
CA ALA A 360 13.64 -1.55 15.21
C ALA A 360 14.25 -2.60 14.27
N ASN A 361 14.31 -2.35 12.95
CA ASN A 361 14.66 -3.34 11.92
C ASN A 361 13.72 -4.54 11.93
N GLU A 362 12.42 -4.28 11.90
CA GLU A 362 11.38 -5.28 12.02
C GLU A 362 10.34 -5.15 10.90
N LEU A 363 9.72 -6.29 10.55
CA LEU A 363 8.60 -6.41 9.63
C LEU A 363 7.42 -6.99 10.38
N TYR A 364 6.27 -6.35 10.30
CA TYR A 364 5.04 -6.76 10.95
C TYR A 364 3.93 -7.06 9.94
N GLN A 365 3.04 -7.94 10.35
CA GLN A 365 1.77 -8.22 9.70
C GLN A 365 0.64 -8.01 10.68
N ILE A 366 -0.40 -7.26 10.27
CA ILE A 366 -1.68 -7.21 10.98
C ILE A 366 -2.67 -8.09 10.22
N THR A 367 -3.27 -9.02 10.94
CA THR A 367 -4.39 -9.84 10.46
C THR A 367 -5.60 -9.59 11.32
N ILE A 368 -6.76 -9.86 10.77
CA ILE A 368 -8.02 -9.78 11.49
C ILE A 368 -8.55 -11.20 11.69
N THR A 369 -9.06 -11.48 12.87
CA THR A 369 -9.96 -12.60 13.06
C THR A 369 -11.36 -12.11 12.67
N PRO A 370 -11.94 -12.57 11.56
CA PRO A 370 -13.25 -12.12 11.15
C PRO A 370 -14.24 -12.28 12.29
N ILE A 371 -14.98 -11.23 12.60
CA ILE A 371 -16.12 -11.36 13.51
C ILE A 371 -17.17 -12.21 12.78
N LEU A 372 -17.46 -13.38 13.32
CA LEU A 372 -18.55 -14.17 12.81
C LEU A 372 -19.87 -13.51 13.24
N MET A 373 -20.45 -12.71 12.34
CA MET A 373 -21.70 -12.02 12.62
C MET A 373 -22.78 -13.03 12.98
N GLY A 374 -23.52 -12.76 14.04
CA GLY A 374 -24.53 -13.66 14.59
C GLY A 374 -24.00 -14.69 15.60
N ASP A 375 -22.69 -14.83 15.79
CA ASP A 375 -22.07 -15.65 16.82
C ASP A 375 -21.90 -14.82 18.12
N LEU A 376 -22.99 -14.65 18.85
CA LEU A 376 -23.00 -13.78 20.04
C LEU A 376 -22.17 -14.36 21.18
N ASN A 377 -22.13 -15.68 21.32
CA ASN A 377 -21.38 -16.33 22.41
C ASN A 377 -19.88 -16.54 22.08
N GLY A 378 -19.44 -16.24 20.84
CA GLY A 378 -18.05 -16.34 20.42
C GLY A 378 -17.49 -17.76 20.34
N ASP A 379 -18.36 -18.76 20.13
CA ASP A 379 -17.92 -20.16 20.04
C ASP A 379 -17.49 -20.59 18.63
N GLY A 380 -17.56 -19.68 17.65
CA GLY A 380 -17.16 -19.88 16.26
C GLY A 380 -18.24 -20.51 15.38
N ILE A 381 -19.48 -20.57 15.83
CA ILE A 381 -20.58 -21.23 15.10
C ILE A 381 -21.89 -20.47 15.32
N ASN A 382 -22.54 -20.03 14.25
CA ASN A 382 -23.92 -19.54 14.34
C ASN A 382 -24.87 -20.68 14.66
N ASN A 383 -25.53 -20.62 15.82
CA ASN A 383 -26.42 -21.65 16.27
C ASN A 383 -27.61 -21.09 17.09
N LEU A 384 -28.49 -21.97 17.57
CA LEU A 384 -29.70 -21.59 18.30
C LEU A 384 -29.38 -20.82 19.60
N MET A 385 -28.18 -21.02 20.17
CA MET A 385 -27.78 -20.30 21.40
C MET A 385 -27.64 -18.79 21.12
N ASP A 386 -27.08 -18.43 19.98
CA ASP A 386 -26.91 -17.03 19.57
C ASP A 386 -28.25 -16.35 19.33
N VAL A 387 -29.16 -17.04 18.65
CA VAL A 387 -30.55 -16.57 18.48
C VAL A 387 -31.19 -16.28 19.85
N LEU A 388 -30.97 -17.17 20.82
CA LEU A 388 -31.54 -16.99 22.17
C LEU A 388 -30.90 -15.80 22.91
N LEU A 389 -29.59 -15.60 22.79
CA LEU A 389 -28.87 -14.45 23.39
C LEU A 389 -29.37 -13.13 22.80
N CYS A 390 -29.44 -13.04 21.47
CA CYS A 390 -29.96 -11.86 20.79
C CYS A 390 -31.42 -11.58 21.17
N MET A 391 -32.29 -12.61 21.21
CA MET A 391 -33.67 -12.46 21.67
C MET A 391 -33.78 -11.97 23.12
N GLN A 392 -32.94 -12.47 24.03
CA GLN A 392 -32.94 -12.02 25.42
C GLN A 392 -32.56 -10.54 25.56
N PHE A 393 -31.57 -10.09 24.77
CA PHE A 393 -31.18 -8.69 24.71
C PHE A 393 -32.33 -7.81 24.19
N VAL A 394 -32.90 -8.15 23.02
CA VAL A 394 -34.01 -7.41 22.41
C VAL A 394 -35.23 -7.34 23.33
N MET A 395 -35.46 -8.38 24.15
CA MET A 395 -36.55 -8.38 25.17
C MET A 395 -36.18 -7.65 26.47
N GLY A 396 -34.96 -7.13 26.60
CA GLY A 396 -34.46 -6.45 27.82
C GLY A 396 -34.29 -7.41 29.02
N ILE A 397 -34.01 -8.67 28.78
CA ILE A 397 -33.80 -9.70 29.83
C ILE A 397 -32.32 -9.81 30.19
N SER A 398 -31.40 -9.59 29.23
CA SER A 398 -29.95 -9.59 29.40
C SER A 398 -29.33 -8.33 28.81
N GLU A 399 -28.12 -8.02 29.28
CA GLU A 399 -27.21 -7.07 28.64
C GLU A 399 -26.20 -7.86 27.81
N LEU A 400 -25.65 -7.24 26.78
CA LEU A 400 -24.56 -7.77 25.96
C LEU A 400 -23.31 -6.92 26.22
N GLU A 401 -22.15 -7.57 26.22
CA GLU A 401 -20.85 -6.90 26.22
C GLU A 401 -20.59 -6.25 24.86
N GLU A 402 -19.61 -5.34 24.77
CA GLU A 402 -19.32 -4.56 23.56
C GLU A 402 -19.04 -5.46 22.33
N ASP A 403 -18.27 -6.53 22.51
CA ASP A 403 -17.98 -7.51 21.45
C ASP A 403 -19.21 -8.28 21.01
N GLU A 404 -20.12 -8.60 21.93
CA GLU A 404 -21.38 -9.28 21.64
C GLU A 404 -22.35 -8.36 20.89
N LEU A 405 -22.38 -7.05 21.26
CA LEU A 405 -23.16 -6.02 20.58
C LEU A 405 -22.72 -5.89 19.12
N ASN A 406 -21.39 -5.86 18.86
CA ASN A 406 -20.85 -5.79 17.51
C ASN A 406 -21.21 -7.01 16.66
N ARG A 407 -21.34 -8.22 17.26
CA ARG A 407 -21.74 -9.44 16.56
C ARG A 407 -23.26 -9.55 16.37
N ALA A 408 -24.03 -8.84 17.17
CA ALA A 408 -25.49 -8.91 17.17
C ALA A 408 -26.15 -8.02 16.13
N ASP A 409 -25.53 -6.89 15.74
CA ASP A 409 -26.04 -5.98 14.71
C ASP A 409 -25.69 -6.52 13.30
N VAL A 410 -26.42 -7.56 12.89
CA VAL A 410 -26.14 -8.31 11.64
C VAL A 410 -26.49 -7.50 10.40
N ASN A 411 -27.37 -6.51 10.51
CA ASN A 411 -27.77 -5.65 9.39
C ASN A 411 -27.01 -4.32 9.33
N TYR A 412 -26.13 -4.04 10.31
CA TYR A 412 -25.32 -2.83 10.42
C TYR A 412 -26.13 -1.51 10.43
N ASP A 413 -27.33 -1.52 11.01
CA ASP A 413 -28.15 -0.31 11.11
C ASP A 413 -27.94 0.49 12.41
N GLY A 414 -27.08 -0.01 13.28
CA GLY A 414 -26.72 0.58 14.58
C GLY A 414 -27.75 0.30 15.68
N ALA A 415 -28.73 -0.58 15.46
CA ALA A 415 -29.75 -0.93 16.44
C ALA A 415 -29.95 -2.47 16.47
N ILE A 416 -29.74 -3.09 17.61
CA ILE A 416 -30.01 -4.52 17.76
C ILE A 416 -31.47 -4.72 18.07
N ASP A 417 -32.23 -5.29 17.12
CA ASP A 417 -33.67 -5.47 17.23
C ASP A 417 -34.14 -6.83 16.65
N ILE A 418 -35.44 -6.95 16.40
CA ILE A 418 -36.03 -8.19 15.88
C ILE A 418 -35.54 -8.55 14.48
N PHE A 419 -35.06 -7.57 13.69
CA PHE A 419 -34.55 -7.84 12.36
C PHE A 419 -33.23 -8.58 12.42
N ASP A 420 -32.35 -8.26 13.39
CA ASP A 420 -31.11 -8.99 13.62
C ASP A 420 -31.39 -10.42 14.09
N VAL A 421 -32.32 -10.62 15.00
CA VAL A 421 -32.75 -11.97 15.41
C VAL A 421 -33.16 -12.81 14.20
N LEU A 422 -33.92 -12.22 13.27
CA LEU A 422 -34.35 -12.92 12.05
C LEU A 422 -33.19 -13.27 11.12
N LEU A 423 -32.21 -12.36 11.00
CA LEU A 423 -31.00 -12.58 10.20
C LEU A 423 -30.10 -13.66 10.84
N ILE A 424 -29.95 -13.66 12.17
CA ILE A 424 -29.22 -14.72 12.88
C ILE A 424 -29.89 -16.07 12.66
N VAL A 425 -31.24 -16.13 12.71
CA VAL A 425 -31.98 -17.37 12.39
C VAL A 425 -31.69 -17.83 10.95
N ASP A 426 -31.60 -16.92 10.00
CA ASP A 426 -31.29 -17.25 8.60
C ASP A 426 -29.86 -17.82 8.48
N LEU A 427 -28.87 -17.19 9.16
CA LEU A 427 -27.49 -17.70 9.25
C LEU A 427 -27.37 -19.09 9.90
N VAL A 428 -28.27 -19.45 10.80
CA VAL A 428 -28.30 -20.77 11.47
C VAL A 428 -28.90 -21.83 10.57
N LEU A 429 -29.75 -21.44 9.60
CA LEU A 429 -30.48 -22.36 8.72
C LEU A 429 -29.75 -22.65 7.40
N ASP A 430 -28.77 -21.83 7.02
CA ASP A 430 -27.93 -22.02 5.85
C ASP A 430 -26.78 -23.00 6.13
#